data_87e904d683eb63892240517202f1c23d
#
_entry.id   87e904d683eb63892240517202f1c23d
#
_cell.length_a   1.000
_cell.length_b   1.000
_cell.length_c   1.000
_cell.angle_alpha   90.00
_cell.angle_beta   90.00
_cell.angle_gamma   90.00
#
_symmetry.space_group_name_H-M   'P 1'
#
loop_
_entity.id
_entity.type
_entity.pdbx_description
1 polymer ?
#
loop_
_entity_poly.entity_id
_entity_poly.type
_entity_poly.pdbx_seq_one_letter_code
_entity_poly.pdbx_strand_id
1 'polypeptide(L)'
;MMTETFYLATPSLGGLLVSGEDAALFLQGQVTCDVNALDNKGGCGAFCNAKGRVICTFFSLKTENGFLLIMPTQRLEEIQARLNRYKLRAKVTITTQALTELPCELPANFPWLTPETSEEFLPQWLNLDQFGGISFSKGCYTGQEIVARTHYLGEVKRRLFLATYADKSAVIDGNSPIIDENNVVVGHVLMAHEDVLQCVLTVERQHEVLRLASSFQKIVVMKEIL
;
A
#
# COMPACT_ATOMS: atom_id res chain seq x y z
N MET A 1 -7.72 -17.93 25.78
CA MET A 1 -6.71 -17.90 24.71
C MET A 1 -6.47 -16.44 24.40
N MET A 2 -5.35 -15.86 24.84
CA MET A 2 -4.96 -14.50 24.42
C MET A 2 -4.63 -14.59 22.94
N THR A 3 -5.38 -13.92 22.10
CA THR A 3 -5.03 -13.71 20.71
C THR A 3 -3.82 -12.79 20.70
N GLU A 4 -2.62 -13.33 20.49
CA GLU A 4 -1.44 -12.52 20.23
C GLU A 4 -1.76 -11.66 19.01
N THR A 5 -1.82 -10.36 19.22
CA THR A 5 -2.05 -9.40 18.14
C THR A 5 -0.70 -9.03 17.58
N PHE A 6 -0.34 -9.61 16.45
CA PHE A 6 0.90 -9.30 15.76
C PHE A 6 0.73 -8.00 14.98
N TYR A 7 1.58 -7.03 15.28
CA TYR A 7 1.64 -5.76 14.57
C TYR A 7 3.01 -5.60 13.92
N LEU A 8 3.00 -5.24 12.67
CA LEU A 8 4.22 -4.78 12.01
C LEU A 8 4.49 -3.33 12.43
N ALA A 9 5.74 -2.99 12.67
CA ALA A 9 6.09 -1.61 12.98
C ALA A 9 5.72 -0.68 11.82
N THR A 10 5.05 0.42 12.15
CA THR A 10 4.76 1.48 11.19
C THR A 10 6.05 2.18 10.80
N PRO A 11 6.36 2.37 9.52
CA PRO A 11 7.53 3.14 9.10
C PRO A 11 7.43 4.60 9.57
N SER A 12 8.54 5.33 9.51
CA SER A 12 8.49 6.79 9.71
C SER A 12 7.53 7.40 8.69
N LEU A 13 6.50 8.09 9.16
CA LEU A 13 5.46 8.70 8.34
C LEU A 13 5.61 10.21 8.28
N GLY A 14 5.22 10.78 7.15
CA GLY A 14 5.14 12.21 6.94
C GLY A 14 3.89 12.57 6.15
N GLY A 15 3.60 13.85 6.08
CA GLY A 15 2.42 14.40 5.43
C GLY A 15 2.74 15.02 4.07
N LEU A 16 1.87 14.83 3.10
CA LEU A 16 1.84 15.57 1.85
C LEU A 16 0.50 16.31 1.79
N LEU A 17 0.54 17.62 2.02
CA LEU A 17 -0.65 18.47 1.94
C LEU A 17 -0.89 18.89 0.50
N VAL A 18 -2.07 18.59 -0.02
CA VAL A 18 -2.57 19.02 -1.33
C VAL A 18 -3.75 19.95 -1.10
N SER A 19 -3.56 21.25 -1.33
CA SER A 19 -4.53 22.30 -1.03
C SER A 19 -4.83 23.17 -2.25
N GLY A 20 -5.94 23.91 -2.21
CA GLY A 20 -6.37 24.83 -3.26
C GLY A 20 -7.73 24.47 -3.87
N GLU A 21 -8.24 25.39 -4.70
CA GLU A 21 -9.59 25.29 -5.30
C GLU A 21 -9.80 23.98 -6.07
N ASP A 22 -8.76 23.51 -6.76
CA ASP A 22 -8.83 22.30 -7.60
C ASP A 22 -8.32 21.03 -6.91
N ALA A 23 -8.02 21.07 -5.59
CA ALA A 23 -7.36 19.96 -4.90
C ALA A 23 -8.13 18.62 -5.02
N ALA A 24 -9.44 18.64 -4.82
CA ALA A 24 -10.28 17.45 -4.94
C ALA A 24 -10.31 16.91 -6.38
N LEU A 25 -10.57 17.78 -7.35
CA LEU A 25 -10.63 17.40 -8.76
C LEU A 25 -9.30 16.86 -9.27
N PHE A 26 -8.20 17.50 -8.86
CA PHE A 26 -6.85 17.09 -9.21
C PHE A 26 -6.52 15.70 -8.65
N LEU A 27 -6.70 15.50 -7.34
CA LEU A 27 -6.42 14.22 -6.70
C LEU A 27 -7.32 13.10 -7.22
N GLN A 28 -8.58 13.42 -7.57
CA GLN A 28 -9.52 12.45 -8.13
C GLN A 28 -8.97 11.75 -9.38
N GLY A 29 -8.18 12.43 -10.19
CA GLY A 29 -7.51 11.88 -11.37
C GLY A 29 -6.18 11.17 -11.09
N GLN A 30 -5.66 11.22 -9.86
CA GLN A 30 -4.34 10.69 -9.52
C GLN A 30 -4.36 9.43 -8.65
N VAL A 31 -5.42 9.21 -7.86
CA VAL A 31 -5.45 8.19 -6.81
C VAL A 31 -6.56 7.15 -7.02
N THR A 32 -6.45 5.99 -6.39
CA THR A 32 -7.40 4.88 -6.53
C THR A 32 -8.71 5.10 -5.78
N CYS A 33 -8.67 5.77 -4.62
CA CYS A 33 -9.85 6.06 -3.79
C CYS A 33 -10.66 7.23 -4.34
N ASP A 34 -11.92 7.34 -3.91
CA ASP A 34 -12.76 8.50 -4.18
C ASP A 34 -12.54 9.56 -3.08
N VAL A 35 -11.76 10.60 -3.41
CA VAL A 35 -11.46 11.67 -2.45
C VAL A 35 -12.68 12.50 -2.07
N ASN A 36 -13.71 12.53 -2.89
CA ASN A 36 -14.96 13.25 -2.58
C ASN A 36 -15.82 12.49 -1.56
N ALA A 37 -15.63 11.18 -1.44
CA ALA A 37 -16.33 10.32 -0.48
C ALA A 37 -15.64 10.25 0.89
N LEU A 38 -14.44 10.86 1.04
CA LEU A 38 -13.74 10.87 2.31
C LEU A 38 -14.51 11.70 3.35
N ASP A 39 -14.76 11.08 4.49
CA ASP A 39 -15.33 11.72 5.68
C ASP A 39 -14.22 12.26 6.63
N ASN A 40 -14.62 12.67 7.82
CA ASN A 40 -13.70 13.17 8.85
C ASN A 40 -12.79 12.07 9.46
N LYS A 41 -13.10 10.80 9.20
CA LYS A 41 -12.25 9.67 9.64
C LYS A 41 -11.14 9.39 8.65
N GLY A 42 -11.24 9.95 7.45
CA GLY A 42 -10.29 9.73 6.38
C GLY A 42 -10.51 8.40 5.66
N GLY A 43 -9.52 8.02 4.87
CA GLY A 43 -9.52 6.76 4.13
C GLY A 43 -8.17 6.50 3.47
N CYS A 44 -7.98 5.31 3.00
CA CYS A 44 -6.75 4.95 2.32
C CYS A 44 -6.89 5.02 0.79
N GLY A 45 -5.74 4.99 0.12
CA GLY A 45 -5.67 4.93 -1.33
C GLY A 45 -4.25 4.66 -1.79
N ALA A 46 -4.07 4.67 -3.12
CA ALA A 46 -2.77 4.50 -3.73
C ALA A 46 -2.60 5.37 -4.98
N PHE A 47 -1.35 5.71 -5.27
CA PHE A 47 -0.92 6.17 -6.58
C PHE A 47 -0.48 4.98 -7.42
N CYS A 48 -0.92 4.93 -8.66
CA CYS A 48 -0.54 3.87 -9.60
C CYS A 48 0.22 4.42 -10.81
N ASN A 49 1.02 3.56 -11.43
CA ASN A 49 1.53 3.80 -12.78
C ASN A 49 0.49 3.40 -13.84
N ALA A 50 0.78 3.63 -15.12
CA ALA A 50 -0.12 3.30 -16.23
C ALA A 50 -0.42 1.80 -16.37
N LYS A 51 0.43 0.93 -15.78
CA LYS A 51 0.22 -0.53 -15.74
C LYS A 51 -0.60 -0.98 -14.52
N GLY A 52 -1.20 -0.04 -13.76
CA GLY A 52 -1.96 -0.31 -12.55
C GLY A 52 -1.13 -0.76 -11.35
N ARG A 53 0.22 -0.68 -11.43
CA ARG A 53 1.09 -1.04 -10.31
C ARG A 53 1.16 0.12 -9.31
N VAL A 54 1.10 -0.22 -8.02
CA VAL A 54 1.11 0.76 -6.94
C VAL A 54 2.50 1.36 -6.79
N ILE A 55 2.58 2.68 -6.90
CA ILE A 55 3.80 3.46 -6.66
C ILE A 55 3.94 3.73 -5.15
N CYS A 56 2.85 4.15 -4.51
CA CYS A 56 2.81 4.47 -3.08
C CYS A 56 1.40 4.30 -2.55
N THR A 57 1.27 3.74 -1.36
CA THR A 57 0.04 3.73 -0.57
C THR A 57 0.04 4.92 0.39
N PHE A 58 -1.13 5.40 0.74
CA PHE A 58 -1.30 6.49 1.68
C PHE A 58 -2.61 6.35 2.48
N PHE A 59 -2.66 7.02 3.63
CA PHE A 59 -3.90 7.32 4.31
C PHE A 59 -4.20 8.81 4.13
N SER A 60 -5.44 9.17 3.82
CA SER A 60 -5.84 10.54 3.53
C SER A 60 -6.83 11.07 4.53
N LEU A 61 -6.61 12.30 4.97
CA LEU A 61 -7.56 13.08 5.76
C LEU A 61 -8.01 14.31 4.97
N LYS A 62 -9.28 14.60 5.05
CA LYS A 62 -9.82 15.87 4.56
C LYS A 62 -9.41 16.99 5.52
N THR A 63 -8.92 18.10 4.97
CA THR A 63 -8.58 19.32 5.72
C THR A 63 -9.50 20.45 5.28
N GLU A 64 -9.44 21.60 5.97
CA GLU A 64 -10.24 22.76 5.64
C GLU A 64 -10.09 23.22 4.17
N ASN A 65 -8.86 23.15 3.64
CA ASN A 65 -8.52 23.65 2.31
C ASN A 65 -7.99 22.57 1.34
N GLY A 66 -8.23 21.29 1.61
CA GLY A 66 -7.75 20.20 0.76
C GLY A 66 -7.62 18.85 1.46
N PHE A 67 -6.49 18.18 1.25
CA PHE A 67 -6.25 16.82 1.74
C PHE A 67 -4.82 16.67 2.26
N LEU A 68 -4.69 16.05 3.42
CA LEU A 68 -3.42 15.58 3.96
C LEU A 68 -3.27 14.11 3.63
N LEU A 69 -2.25 13.76 2.86
CA LEU A 69 -1.88 12.39 2.53
C LEU A 69 -0.74 11.95 3.43
N ILE A 70 -0.94 10.94 4.24
CA ILE A 70 0.04 10.37 5.17
C ILE A 70 0.68 9.17 4.50
N MET A 71 2.01 9.14 4.40
CA MET A 71 2.76 8.09 3.73
C MET A 71 4.17 7.95 4.32
N PRO A 72 4.93 6.89 4.00
CA PRO A 72 6.33 6.77 4.42
C PRO A 72 7.14 8.01 4.01
N THR A 73 7.90 8.57 4.96
CA THR A 73 8.66 9.82 4.77
C THR A 73 9.57 9.76 3.54
N GLN A 74 10.19 8.61 3.30
CA GLN A 74 11.07 8.38 2.16
C GLN A 74 10.36 8.44 0.78
N ARG A 75 9.02 8.47 0.75
CA ARG A 75 8.22 8.57 -0.49
C ARG A 75 7.75 10.01 -0.79
N LEU A 76 7.83 10.91 0.18
CA LEU A 76 7.23 12.25 0.07
C LEU A 76 7.76 13.06 -1.10
N GLU A 77 9.08 13.14 -1.24
CA GLU A 77 9.71 13.95 -2.31
C GLU A 77 9.37 13.43 -3.70
N GLU A 78 9.41 12.12 -3.89
CA GLU A 78 9.07 11.49 -5.17
C GLU A 78 7.61 11.74 -5.54
N ILE A 79 6.68 11.53 -4.59
CA ILE A 79 5.25 11.74 -4.84
C ILE A 79 4.94 13.22 -5.05
N GLN A 80 5.56 14.12 -4.29
CA GLN A 80 5.45 15.56 -4.51
C GLN A 80 5.91 15.95 -5.92
N ALA A 81 7.09 15.50 -6.32
CA ALA A 81 7.64 15.78 -7.66
C ALA A 81 6.74 15.22 -8.77
N ARG A 82 6.21 14.00 -8.57
CA ARG A 82 5.25 13.38 -9.49
C ARG A 82 3.99 14.24 -9.64
N LEU A 83 3.34 14.61 -8.54
CA LEU A 83 2.11 15.41 -8.57
C LEU A 83 2.36 16.78 -9.20
N ASN A 84 3.49 17.43 -8.91
CA ASN A 84 3.85 18.71 -9.53
C ASN A 84 3.99 18.60 -11.06
N ARG A 85 4.41 17.46 -11.61
CA ARG A 85 4.44 17.24 -13.07
C ARG A 85 3.05 17.14 -13.70
N TYR A 86 2.07 16.59 -12.96
CA TYR A 86 0.69 16.42 -13.46
C TYR A 86 -0.22 17.60 -13.14
N LYS A 87 0.20 18.51 -12.29
CA LYS A 87 -0.59 19.64 -11.83
C LYS A 87 -0.98 20.61 -12.96
N LEU A 88 -0.12 20.79 -13.98
CA LEU A 88 -0.34 21.66 -15.15
C LEU A 88 -0.94 23.02 -14.76
N ARG A 89 -2.22 23.26 -15.12
CA ARG A 89 -2.96 24.50 -14.83
C ARG A 89 -3.86 24.44 -13.61
N ALA A 90 -3.88 23.29 -12.89
CA ALA A 90 -4.71 23.16 -11.69
C ALA A 90 -4.23 24.11 -10.58
N LYS A 91 -5.16 24.77 -9.94
CA LYS A 91 -4.92 25.69 -8.82
C LYS A 91 -4.73 24.89 -7.52
N VAL A 92 -3.59 24.18 -7.45
CA VAL A 92 -3.22 23.38 -6.28
C VAL A 92 -1.83 23.73 -5.80
N THR A 93 -1.63 23.68 -4.50
CA THR A 93 -0.35 23.75 -3.82
C THR A 93 -0.06 22.41 -3.17
N ILE A 94 1.16 21.90 -3.34
CA ILE A 94 1.58 20.59 -2.85
C ILE A 94 2.82 20.79 -2.00
N THR A 95 2.69 20.56 -0.69
CA THR A 95 3.77 20.77 0.29
C THR A 95 3.96 19.57 1.19
N THR A 96 5.20 19.24 1.48
CA THR A 96 5.54 18.21 2.48
C THR A 96 5.55 18.84 3.87
N GLN A 97 5.19 18.04 4.88
CA GLN A 97 5.27 18.43 6.28
C GLN A 97 5.68 17.26 7.16
N ALA A 98 6.49 17.55 8.18
CA ALA A 98 6.77 16.58 9.22
C ALA A 98 5.52 16.36 10.08
N LEU A 99 5.28 15.14 10.50
CA LEU A 99 4.24 14.79 11.44
C LEU A 99 4.90 14.52 12.80
N THR A 100 4.64 15.37 13.78
CA THR A 100 5.08 15.15 15.17
C THR A 100 4.22 14.13 15.89
N GLU A 101 2.95 14.08 15.50
CA GLU A 101 1.95 13.11 15.98
C GLU A 101 1.07 12.71 14.79
N LEU A 102 0.51 11.49 14.84
CA LEU A 102 -0.44 11.06 13.84
C LEU A 102 -1.79 11.74 14.11
N PRO A 103 -2.38 12.41 13.12
CA PRO A 103 -3.64 13.12 13.29
C PRO A 103 -4.86 12.21 13.34
N CYS A 104 -4.68 10.90 13.20
CA CYS A 104 -5.74 9.90 13.20
C CYS A 104 -5.21 8.51 13.55
N GLU A 105 -6.10 7.60 13.86
CA GLU A 105 -5.80 6.17 13.94
C GLU A 105 -5.62 5.61 12.51
N LEU A 106 -4.54 4.87 12.31
CA LEU A 106 -4.26 4.19 11.06
C LEU A 106 -4.73 2.73 11.13
N PRO A 107 -5.17 2.13 10.01
CA PRO A 107 -5.48 0.72 9.99
C PRO A 107 -4.28 -0.13 10.41
N ALA A 108 -4.51 -1.12 11.27
CA ALA A 108 -3.48 -2.05 11.67
C ALA A 108 -2.94 -2.82 10.45
N ASN A 109 -1.63 -3.04 10.43
CA ASN A 109 -0.95 -3.74 9.32
C ASN A 109 -1.24 -3.16 7.93
N PHE A 110 -1.44 -1.85 7.84
CA PHE A 110 -1.63 -1.19 6.54
C PHE A 110 -0.42 -1.41 5.64
N PRO A 111 -0.60 -1.72 4.33
CA PRO A 111 0.50 -2.05 3.42
C PRO A 111 1.29 -0.81 2.99
N TRP A 112 2.26 -0.41 3.77
CA TRP A 112 3.17 0.67 3.41
C TRP A 112 4.19 0.19 2.37
N LEU A 113 4.35 0.95 1.27
CA LEU A 113 5.35 0.65 0.26
C LEU A 113 6.64 1.44 0.50
N THR A 114 7.76 0.73 0.41
CA THR A 114 9.11 1.31 0.35
C THR A 114 9.53 1.56 -1.10
N PRO A 115 10.66 2.22 -1.37
CA PRO A 115 11.17 2.33 -2.73
C PRO A 115 11.37 0.96 -3.42
N GLU A 116 11.81 -0.06 -2.68
CA GLU A 116 12.12 -1.41 -3.18
C GLU A 116 10.85 -2.17 -3.60
N THR A 117 9.71 -1.85 -2.99
CA THR A 117 8.41 -2.50 -3.27
C THR A 117 7.49 -1.68 -4.16
N SER A 118 7.95 -0.48 -4.57
CA SER A 118 7.23 0.39 -5.49
C SER A 118 7.10 -0.25 -6.87
N GLU A 119 5.93 -0.13 -7.47
CA GLU A 119 5.58 -0.64 -8.81
C GLU A 119 5.58 -2.18 -8.97
N GLU A 120 5.66 -2.94 -7.85
CA GLU A 120 5.67 -4.40 -7.89
C GLU A 120 4.26 -5.01 -7.80
N PHE A 121 3.32 -4.36 -7.12
CA PHE A 121 2.04 -4.94 -6.75
C PHE A 121 0.85 -4.21 -7.37
N LEU A 122 -0.24 -4.94 -7.65
CA LEU A 122 -1.54 -4.35 -7.93
C LEU A 122 -2.22 -3.93 -6.63
N PRO A 123 -3.13 -2.93 -6.64
CA PRO A 123 -3.85 -2.49 -5.43
C PRO A 123 -4.61 -3.63 -4.75
N GLN A 124 -5.26 -4.52 -5.52
CA GLN A 124 -5.98 -5.66 -4.96
C GLN A 124 -5.06 -6.71 -4.32
N TRP A 125 -3.80 -6.80 -4.78
CA TRP A 125 -2.82 -7.71 -4.16
C TRP A 125 -2.37 -7.22 -2.78
N LEU A 126 -2.51 -5.92 -2.53
CA LEU A 126 -2.28 -5.26 -1.25
C LEU A 126 -3.56 -5.17 -0.40
N ASN A 127 -4.62 -5.84 -0.79
CA ASN A 127 -5.94 -5.84 -0.15
C ASN A 127 -6.56 -4.43 -0.04
N LEU A 128 -6.16 -3.46 -0.88
CA LEU A 128 -6.69 -2.09 -0.83
C LEU A 128 -8.17 -2.03 -1.18
N ASP A 129 -8.71 -3.00 -1.91
CA ASP A 129 -10.14 -3.17 -2.13
C ASP A 129 -10.89 -3.48 -0.84
N GLN A 130 -10.30 -4.27 0.07
CA GLN A 130 -10.85 -4.61 1.38
C GLN A 130 -10.71 -3.46 2.38
N PHE A 131 -9.64 -2.67 2.29
CA PHE A 131 -9.46 -1.44 3.06
C PHE A 131 -10.33 -0.28 2.58
N GLY A 132 -11.12 -0.43 1.51
CA GLY A 132 -11.88 0.66 0.91
C GLY A 132 -11.03 1.66 0.12
N GLY A 133 -9.78 1.33 -0.19
CA GLY A 133 -8.80 2.18 -0.87
C GLY A 133 -8.94 2.23 -2.38
N ILE A 134 -9.94 1.54 -2.97
CA ILE A 134 -10.21 1.54 -4.40
C ILE A 134 -11.67 1.88 -4.64
N SER A 135 -11.93 2.90 -5.46
CA SER A 135 -13.26 3.18 -5.98
C SER A 135 -13.38 2.66 -7.41
N PHE A 136 -14.40 1.86 -7.66
CA PHE A 136 -14.73 1.35 -9.00
C PHE A 136 -15.84 2.16 -9.69
N SER A 137 -16.45 3.13 -8.98
CA SER A 137 -17.54 3.98 -9.47
C SER A 137 -17.13 5.42 -9.77
N LYS A 138 -15.94 5.85 -9.32
CA LYS A 138 -15.42 7.20 -9.61
C LYS A 138 -14.95 7.36 -11.06
N GLY A 139 -14.63 8.61 -11.44
CA GLY A 139 -14.02 8.93 -12.73
C GLY A 139 -12.61 8.37 -12.92
N CYS A 140 -12.04 8.56 -14.10
CA CYS A 140 -10.75 7.98 -14.50
C CYS A 140 -9.58 8.46 -13.63
N TYR A 141 -8.64 7.54 -13.39
CA TYR A 141 -7.35 7.80 -12.78
C TYR A 141 -6.24 6.95 -13.43
N THR A 142 -4.99 7.30 -13.20
CA THR A 142 -3.85 6.58 -13.79
C THR A 142 -3.82 5.12 -13.37
N GLY A 143 -3.81 4.20 -14.34
CA GLY A 143 -3.76 2.74 -14.12
C GLY A 143 -5.12 2.07 -13.88
N GLN A 144 -6.22 2.83 -13.88
CA GLN A 144 -7.57 2.32 -13.61
C GLN A 144 -7.98 1.14 -14.50
N GLU A 145 -7.60 1.14 -15.77
CA GLU A 145 -8.01 0.08 -16.71
C GLU A 145 -7.61 -1.32 -16.19
N ILE A 146 -6.36 -1.47 -15.77
CA ILE A 146 -5.83 -2.74 -15.24
C ILE A 146 -6.48 -3.08 -13.90
N VAL A 147 -6.64 -2.08 -13.02
CA VAL A 147 -7.27 -2.26 -11.70
C VAL A 147 -8.73 -2.69 -11.86
N ALA A 148 -9.50 -2.01 -12.71
CA ALA A 148 -10.90 -2.35 -12.99
C ALA A 148 -11.04 -3.72 -13.68
N ARG A 149 -10.17 -4.01 -14.65
CA ARG A 149 -10.16 -5.31 -15.34
C ARG A 149 -9.92 -6.47 -14.37
N THR A 150 -9.00 -6.31 -13.42
CA THR A 150 -8.74 -7.31 -12.38
C THR A 150 -9.98 -7.53 -11.50
N HIS A 151 -10.75 -6.48 -11.23
CA HIS A 151 -11.96 -6.57 -10.41
C HIS A 151 -13.14 -7.23 -11.15
N TYR A 152 -13.41 -6.80 -12.39
CA TYR A 152 -14.62 -7.23 -13.11
C TYR A 152 -14.47 -8.50 -13.94
N LEU A 153 -13.27 -8.77 -14.44
CA LEU A 153 -13.02 -9.87 -15.41
C LEU A 153 -12.04 -10.91 -14.89
N GLY A 154 -11.47 -10.72 -13.71
CA GLY A 154 -10.45 -11.59 -13.16
C GLY A 154 -10.76 -12.07 -11.76
N GLU A 155 -10.09 -13.13 -11.37
CA GLU A 155 -9.96 -13.55 -9.99
C GLU A 155 -8.69 -12.92 -9.40
N VAL A 156 -8.78 -12.39 -8.17
CA VAL A 156 -7.61 -11.86 -7.47
C VAL A 156 -6.79 -13.03 -6.92
N LYS A 157 -5.83 -13.49 -7.74
CA LYS A 157 -5.01 -14.67 -7.43
C LYS A 157 -3.94 -14.44 -6.37
N ARG A 158 -3.69 -13.20 -6.00
CA ARG A 158 -2.68 -12.82 -4.99
C ARG A 158 -3.29 -11.89 -3.97
N ARG A 159 -2.91 -12.08 -2.70
CA ARG A 159 -3.39 -11.27 -1.57
C ARG A 159 -2.25 -10.99 -0.60
N LEU A 160 -2.46 -10.01 0.26
CA LEU A 160 -1.55 -9.64 1.33
C LEU A 160 -1.83 -10.48 2.56
N PHE A 161 -0.78 -11.10 3.06
CA PHE A 161 -0.80 -11.96 4.25
C PHE A 161 0.17 -11.45 5.30
N LEU A 162 -0.15 -11.77 6.56
CA LEU A 162 0.77 -11.68 7.67
C LEU A 162 1.40 -13.05 7.88
N ALA A 163 2.71 -13.10 8.02
CA ALA A 163 3.45 -14.32 8.28
C ALA A 163 4.54 -14.09 9.33
N THR A 164 5.03 -15.17 9.92
CA THR A 164 6.15 -15.16 10.88
C THR A 164 7.31 -16.00 10.36
N TYR A 165 8.48 -15.72 10.91
CA TYR A 165 9.72 -16.48 10.66
C TYR A 165 10.54 -16.57 11.94
N ALA A 166 11.44 -17.57 12.02
CA ALA A 166 12.09 -17.92 13.28
C ALA A 166 13.35 -17.10 13.58
N ASP A 167 14.14 -16.77 12.56
CA ASP A 167 15.43 -16.09 12.75
C ASP A 167 15.26 -14.56 12.71
N LYS A 168 15.08 -13.97 13.86
CA LYS A 168 14.91 -12.51 14.05
C LYS A 168 16.16 -11.69 13.66
N SER A 169 17.32 -12.34 13.50
CA SER A 169 18.55 -11.67 13.08
C SER A 169 18.66 -11.52 11.55
N ALA A 170 17.83 -12.21 10.80
CA ALA A 170 17.85 -12.14 9.33
C ALA A 170 17.36 -10.77 8.85
N VAL A 171 18.19 -10.11 8.04
CA VAL A 171 17.77 -8.92 7.30
C VAL A 171 16.96 -9.38 6.08
N ILE A 172 15.71 -8.98 6.03
CA ILE A 172 14.78 -9.33 4.95
C ILE A 172 14.40 -8.05 4.23
N ASP A 173 14.87 -7.92 3.00
CA ASP A 173 14.57 -6.76 2.16
C ASP A 173 13.16 -6.84 1.59
N GLY A 174 12.57 -5.69 1.35
CA GLY A 174 11.35 -5.58 0.55
C GLY A 174 11.56 -6.21 -0.83
N ASN A 175 10.51 -6.79 -1.38
CA ASN A 175 10.48 -7.54 -2.64
C ASN A 175 11.31 -8.86 -2.65
N SER A 176 11.83 -9.32 -1.49
CA SER A 176 12.48 -10.63 -1.39
C SER A 176 11.53 -11.75 -1.83
N PRO A 177 11.96 -12.67 -2.73
CA PRO A 177 11.10 -13.74 -3.21
C PRO A 177 10.79 -14.77 -2.11
N ILE A 178 9.55 -15.27 -2.13
CA ILE A 178 9.08 -16.39 -1.33
C ILE A 178 8.88 -17.57 -2.27
N ILE A 179 9.44 -18.71 -1.90
CA ILE A 179 9.46 -19.94 -2.71
C ILE A 179 8.76 -21.09 -2.00
N ASP A 180 8.25 -22.02 -2.79
CA ASP A 180 7.77 -23.33 -2.32
C ASP A 180 8.90 -24.36 -2.18
N GLU A 181 8.55 -25.61 -1.88
CA GLU A 181 9.49 -26.72 -1.76
C GLU A 181 10.21 -27.08 -3.06
N ASN A 182 9.65 -26.71 -4.21
CA ASN A 182 10.21 -26.92 -5.55
C ASN A 182 11.00 -25.71 -6.05
N ASN A 183 11.29 -24.73 -5.19
CA ASN A 183 11.95 -23.45 -5.50
C ASN A 183 11.17 -22.58 -6.52
N VAL A 184 9.86 -22.77 -6.64
CA VAL A 184 9.01 -21.91 -7.47
C VAL A 184 8.63 -20.67 -6.67
N VAL A 185 8.80 -19.49 -7.27
CA VAL A 185 8.40 -18.22 -6.64
C VAL A 185 6.88 -18.13 -6.57
N VAL A 186 6.34 -18.09 -5.36
CA VAL A 186 4.90 -18.02 -5.07
C VAL A 186 4.46 -16.67 -4.51
N GLY A 187 5.41 -15.82 -4.16
CA GLY A 187 5.12 -14.49 -3.63
C GLY A 187 6.37 -13.66 -3.35
N HIS A 188 6.16 -12.50 -2.74
CA HIS A 188 7.23 -11.57 -2.37
C HIS A 188 6.93 -10.90 -1.04
N VAL A 189 7.97 -10.59 -0.30
CA VAL A 189 7.88 -9.80 0.93
C VAL A 189 7.52 -8.36 0.59
N LEU A 190 6.56 -7.79 1.31
CA LEU A 190 6.26 -6.37 1.27
C LEU A 190 7.12 -5.61 2.28
N MET A 191 7.09 -6.06 3.53
CA MET A 191 7.84 -5.48 4.63
C MET A 191 8.08 -6.54 5.71
N ALA A 192 9.21 -6.45 6.42
CA ALA A 192 9.53 -7.31 7.55
C ALA A 192 10.00 -6.47 8.74
N HIS A 193 9.65 -6.90 9.94
CA HIS A 193 10.12 -6.32 11.19
C HIS A 193 10.11 -7.39 12.29
N GLU A 194 11.24 -7.52 13.01
CA GLU A 194 11.45 -8.56 14.02
C GLU A 194 11.21 -9.97 13.46
N ASP A 195 10.16 -10.66 13.88
CA ASP A 195 9.76 -12.01 13.46
C ASP A 195 8.46 -12.02 12.64
N VAL A 196 7.97 -10.84 12.26
CA VAL A 196 6.73 -10.67 11.49
C VAL A 196 7.04 -10.07 10.13
N LEU A 197 6.40 -10.57 9.10
CA LEU A 197 6.45 -9.99 7.75
C LEU A 197 5.07 -9.88 7.13
N GLN A 198 4.91 -8.87 6.31
CA GLN A 198 3.84 -8.78 5.32
C GLN A 198 4.36 -9.34 4.01
N CYS A 199 3.56 -10.17 3.37
CA CYS A 199 3.90 -10.73 2.07
C CYS A 199 2.70 -10.84 1.16
N VAL A 200 2.93 -10.63 -0.13
CA VAL A 200 1.96 -10.89 -1.18
C VAL A 200 2.18 -12.29 -1.71
N LEU A 201 1.20 -13.17 -1.51
CA LEU A 201 1.26 -14.57 -1.92
C LEU A 201 0.15 -14.92 -2.92
N THR A 202 0.39 -15.95 -3.72
CA THR A 202 -0.67 -16.63 -4.46
C THR A 202 -1.61 -17.30 -3.45
N VAL A 203 -2.91 -16.98 -3.49
CA VAL A 203 -3.90 -17.38 -2.49
C VAL A 203 -3.95 -18.90 -2.31
N GLU A 204 -3.92 -19.65 -3.39
CA GLU A 204 -3.97 -21.12 -3.36
C GLU A 204 -2.77 -21.77 -2.65
N ARG A 205 -1.65 -21.03 -2.56
CA ARG A 205 -0.37 -21.54 -2.05
C ARG A 205 -0.10 -21.16 -0.58
N GLN A 206 -1.00 -20.44 0.08
CA GLN A 206 -0.81 -19.91 1.44
C GLN A 206 -0.64 -21.00 2.53
N HIS A 207 -1.12 -22.21 2.27
CA HIS A 207 -1.08 -23.33 3.21
C HIS A 207 0.10 -24.27 2.98
N GLU A 208 0.94 -23.99 2.00
CA GLU A 208 2.10 -24.81 1.69
C GLU A 208 3.30 -24.50 2.60
N VAL A 209 4.33 -25.33 2.51
CA VAL A 209 5.60 -25.05 3.16
C VAL A 209 6.35 -24.00 2.34
N LEU A 210 6.41 -22.78 2.87
CA LEU A 210 7.01 -21.65 2.19
C LEU A 210 8.33 -21.24 2.86
N ARG A 211 9.23 -20.68 2.07
CA ARG A 211 10.57 -20.24 2.52
C ARG A 211 10.97 -18.92 1.86
N LEU A 212 11.79 -18.16 2.55
CA LEU A 212 12.50 -17.02 1.96
C LEU A 212 13.59 -17.54 1.02
N ALA A 213 13.63 -17.07 -0.21
CA ALA A 213 14.61 -17.53 -1.20
C ALA A 213 16.07 -17.20 -0.80
N SER A 214 16.29 -16.09 -0.10
CA SER A 214 17.62 -15.62 0.30
C SER A 214 18.27 -16.45 1.40
N SER A 215 17.49 -17.00 2.33
CA SER A 215 17.98 -17.70 3.52
C SER A 215 17.45 -19.13 3.65
N PHE A 216 16.55 -19.56 2.77
CA PHE A 216 15.78 -20.82 2.87
C PHE A 216 15.03 -20.99 4.19
N GLN A 217 14.89 -19.91 4.94
CA GLN A 217 14.18 -19.89 6.20
C GLN A 217 12.69 -20.11 5.98
N LYS A 218 12.10 -21.03 6.75
CA LYS A 218 10.67 -21.31 6.71
C LYS A 218 9.87 -20.11 7.22
N ILE A 219 8.82 -19.76 6.51
CA ILE A 219 7.81 -18.82 6.96
C ILE A 219 6.51 -19.55 7.29
N VAL A 220 5.75 -19.02 8.24
CA VAL A 220 4.44 -19.53 8.64
C VAL A 220 3.41 -18.44 8.37
N VAL A 221 2.55 -18.66 7.39
CA VAL A 221 1.46 -17.75 7.07
C VAL A 221 0.43 -17.83 8.19
N MET A 222 0.06 -16.70 8.77
CA MET A 222 -0.86 -16.60 9.90
C MET A 222 -2.27 -16.32 9.44
N LYS A 223 -2.45 -15.26 8.64
CA LYS A 223 -3.77 -14.81 8.17
C LYS A 223 -3.63 -13.84 7.00
N GLU A 224 -4.69 -13.73 6.21
CA GLU A 224 -4.88 -12.62 5.29
C GLU A 224 -5.10 -11.33 6.09
N ILE A 225 -4.53 -10.22 5.61
CA ILE A 225 -4.71 -8.90 6.23
C ILE A 225 -6.01 -8.29 5.70
N LEU A 226 -6.91 -8.00 6.63
CA LEU A 226 -8.22 -7.38 6.40
C LEU A 226 -8.26 -6.00 7.04
#